data_ca0f16c168be53a9d0590e6ba6a411c9
#
_entry.id   ca0f16c168be53a9d0590e6ba6a411c9
#
_cell.length_a   1.000
_cell.length_b   1.000
_cell.length_c   1.000
_cell.angle_alpha   90.00
_cell.angle_beta   90.00
_cell.angle_gamma   90.00
#
_symmetry.space_group_name_H-M   'P 1'
#
loop_
_entity.id
_entity.type
_entity.pdbx_description
1 polymer ?
#
loop_
_entity_poly.entity_id
_entity_poly.type
_entity_poly.pdbx_seq_one_letter_code
_entity_poly.pdbx_strand_id
1 'polypeptide(L)'
;AEIANIGQVFAPEMCERMKDACEHIARARQVFVVGRGAAYPAAYQFAYAYRLFNENGVLVDGHAGAFGDQLRGIGPRDVLIAVGARPYIRDTVRAVAFARKQHCPVIAVCDSDVAPIAVDAVAKLVVSDSSPSFFQSFT
;
A
#
# COMPACT_ATOMS: atom_id res chain seq x y z
N ALA A 1 -2.87 -19.81 -11.95
CA ALA A 1 -3.16 -18.68 -11.06
C ALA A 1 -2.15 -17.54 -11.22
N GLU A 2 -0.86 -17.85 -11.21
CA GLU A 2 0.16 -16.79 -11.33
C GLU A 2 0.13 -16.10 -12.70
N ILE A 3 -0.09 -16.84 -13.77
CA ILE A 3 -0.16 -16.25 -15.11
C ILE A 3 -1.36 -15.31 -15.22
N ALA A 4 -2.51 -15.72 -14.67
CA ALA A 4 -3.71 -14.89 -14.68
C ALA A 4 -3.51 -13.61 -13.84
N ASN A 5 -2.84 -13.74 -12.67
CA ASN A 5 -2.55 -12.60 -11.82
C ASN A 5 -1.61 -11.60 -12.50
N ILE A 6 -0.59 -12.10 -13.19
CA ILE A 6 0.34 -11.25 -13.95
C ILE A 6 -0.41 -10.54 -15.09
N GLY A 7 -1.30 -11.26 -15.79
CA GLY A 7 -2.08 -10.66 -16.87
C GLY A 7 -2.95 -9.50 -16.41
N GLN A 8 -3.51 -9.59 -15.20
CA GLN A 8 -4.32 -8.50 -14.64
C GLN A 8 -3.52 -7.25 -14.37
N VAL A 9 -2.25 -7.39 -13.99
CA VAL A 9 -1.38 -6.24 -13.72
C VAL A 9 -1.19 -5.39 -14.98
N PHE A 10 -1.23 -6.01 -16.16
CA PHE A 10 -1.03 -5.30 -17.43
C PHE A 10 -2.34 -4.89 -18.12
N ALA A 11 -3.49 -5.08 -17.47
CA ALA A 11 -4.76 -4.61 -18.04
C ALA A 11 -4.74 -3.07 -18.19
N PRO A 12 -5.36 -2.51 -19.24
CA PRO A 12 -5.38 -1.05 -19.43
C PRO A 12 -5.91 -0.28 -18.24
N GLU A 13 -6.94 -0.79 -17.57
CA GLU A 13 -7.49 -0.17 -16.38
C GLU A 13 -6.46 -0.10 -15.23
N MET A 14 -5.69 -1.18 -15.05
CA MET A 14 -4.64 -1.21 -14.05
C MET A 14 -3.53 -0.23 -14.39
N CYS A 15 -3.16 -0.08 -15.67
CA CYS A 15 -2.16 0.89 -16.09
C CYS A 15 -2.57 2.32 -15.75
N GLU A 16 -3.85 2.67 -15.92
CA GLU A 16 -4.35 3.99 -15.53
C GLU A 16 -4.29 4.19 -14.03
N ARG A 17 -4.66 3.18 -13.24
CA ARG A 17 -4.57 3.23 -11.78
C ARG A 17 -3.14 3.39 -11.31
N MET A 18 -2.21 2.68 -11.94
CA MET A 18 -0.79 2.81 -11.61
C MET A 18 -0.25 4.21 -11.95
N LYS A 19 -0.70 4.78 -13.06
CA LYS A 19 -0.34 6.14 -13.44
C LYS A 19 -0.82 7.15 -12.39
N ASP A 20 -2.07 7.02 -11.95
CA ASP A 20 -2.63 7.89 -10.90
C ASP A 20 -1.83 7.76 -9.61
N ALA A 21 -1.49 6.54 -9.22
CA ALA A 21 -0.69 6.30 -8.03
C ALA A 21 0.68 6.97 -8.14
N CYS A 22 1.35 6.83 -9.29
CA CYS A 22 2.66 7.44 -9.52
C CYS A 22 2.58 8.97 -9.46
N GLU A 23 1.50 9.58 -9.96
CA GLU A 23 1.33 11.02 -9.89
C GLU A 23 1.22 11.51 -8.44
N HIS A 24 0.46 10.78 -7.61
CA HIS A 24 0.36 11.10 -6.18
C HIS A 24 1.70 10.97 -5.47
N ILE A 25 2.44 9.91 -5.78
CA ILE A 25 3.76 9.68 -5.18
C ILE A 25 4.73 10.79 -5.59
N ALA A 26 4.72 11.18 -6.86
CA ALA A 26 5.64 12.20 -7.37
C ALA A 26 5.42 13.56 -6.72
N ARG A 27 4.19 13.87 -6.31
CA ARG A 27 3.86 15.16 -5.69
C ARG A 27 3.98 15.16 -4.18
N ALA A 28 4.16 14.00 -3.56
CA ALA A 28 4.11 13.87 -2.11
C ALA A 28 5.33 14.48 -1.44
N ARG A 29 5.09 15.15 -0.30
CA ARG A 29 6.17 15.61 0.59
C ARG A 29 6.88 14.42 1.21
N GLN A 30 6.12 13.47 1.77
CA GLN A 30 6.62 12.21 2.32
C GLN A 30 5.79 11.06 1.76
N VAL A 31 6.45 9.95 1.50
CA VAL A 31 5.81 8.71 1.03
C VAL A 31 5.92 7.68 2.15
N PHE A 32 4.81 7.45 2.84
CA PHE A 32 4.72 6.43 3.89
C PHE A 32 4.28 5.11 3.25
N VAL A 33 4.89 4.01 3.69
CA VAL A 33 4.56 2.67 3.20
C VAL A 33 4.24 1.80 4.39
N VAL A 34 3.11 1.12 4.38
CA VAL A 34 2.70 0.21 5.45
C VAL A 34 2.20 -1.10 4.85
N GLY A 35 2.59 -2.19 5.45
CA GLY A 35 2.10 -3.53 5.17
C GLY A 35 2.63 -4.43 6.26
N ARG A 36 1.72 -5.19 6.90
CA ARG A 36 2.07 -6.04 8.02
C ARG A 36 1.76 -7.50 7.67
N GLY A 37 2.32 -8.42 8.45
CA GLY A 37 2.11 -9.84 8.22
C GLY A 37 2.62 -10.28 6.85
N ALA A 38 1.82 -11.01 6.10
CA ALA A 38 2.20 -11.53 4.78
C ALA A 38 2.47 -10.43 3.76
N ALA A 39 1.92 -9.23 3.96
CA ALA A 39 2.15 -8.09 3.06
C ALA A 39 3.44 -7.34 3.37
N TYR A 40 4.08 -7.62 4.51
CA TYR A 40 5.29 -6.89 4.91
C TYR A 40 6.44 -7.02 3.90
N PRO A 41 6.75 -8.20 3.36
CA PRO A 41 7.84 -8.29 2.37
C PRO A 41 7.64 -7.38 1.16
N ALA A 42 6.41 -7.25 0.66
CA ALA A 42 6.12 -6.35 -0.46
C ALA A 42 6.29 -4.89 -0.06
N ALA A 43 5.80 -4.50 1.11
CA ALA A 43 5.94 -3.14 1.62
C ALA A 43 7.42 -2.80 1.83
N TYR A 44 8.16 -3.70 2.42
CA TYR A 44 9.60 -3.53 2.64
C TYR A 44 10.34 -3.35 1.32
N GLN A 45 10.07 -4.24 0.35
CA GLN A 45 10.73 -4.19 -0.94
C GLN A 45 10.46 -2.88 -1.67
N PHE A 46 9.21 -2.43 -1.64
CA PHE A 46 8.86 -1.15 -2.24
C PHE A 46 9.60 0.00 -1.57
N ALA A 47 9.57 0.06 -0.25
CA ALA A 47 10.23 1.13 0.50
C ALA A 47 11.74 1.15 0.24
N TYR A 48 12.35 -0.03 0.22
CA TYR A 48 13.77 -0.16 -0.07
C TYR A 48 14.10 0.39 -1.47
N ALA A 49 13.37 -0.07 -2.50
CA ALA A 49 13.61 0.37 -3.87
C ALA A 49 13.37 1.87 -4.03
N TYR A 50 12.31 2.39 -3.43
CA TYR A 50 11.98 3.81 -3.50
C TYR A 50 13.09 4.65 -2.85
N ARG A 51 13.60 4.23 -1.71
CA ARG A 51 14.61 4.96 -0.96
C ARG A 51 16.00 4.92 -1.60
N LEU A 52 16.23 4.04 -2.57
CA LEU A 52 17.47 4.07 -3.31
C LEU A 52 17.62 5.37 -4.13
N PHE A 53 16.53 5.98 -4.55
CA PHE A 53 16.53 7.16 -5.41
C PHE A 53 15.82 8.36 -4.82
N ASN A 54 15.21 8.21 -3.62
CA ASN A 54 14.43 9.27 -2.99
C ASN A 54 14.70 9.29 -1.48
N GLU A 55 14.74 10.48 -0.91
CA GLU A 55 15.01 10.64 0.52
C GLU A 55 13.75 10.73 1.38
N ASN A 56 12.58 10.81 0.75
CA ASN A 56 11.32 11.08 1.43
C ASN A 56 10.45 9.85 1.67
N GLY A 57 11.03 8.66 1.68
CA GLY A 57 10.31 7.42 1.95
C GLY A 57 10.40 7.01 3.41
N VAL A 58 9.28 6.58 3.98
CA VAL A 58 9.19 6.11 5.37
C VAL A 58 8.49 4.76 5.40
N LEU A 59 9.19 3.73 5.86
CA LEU A 59 8.58 2.42 6.09
C LEU A 59 7.96 2.41 7.48
N VAL A 60 6.66 2.21 7.56
CA VAL A 60 5.93 2.14 8.83
C VAL A 60 5.89 0.68 9.25
N ASP A 61 6.92 0.25 9.97
CA ASP A 61 7.09 -1.14 10.36
C ASP A 61 6.86 -1.40 11.85
N GLY A 62 6.62 -0.33 12.62
CA GLY A 62 6.40 -0.45 14.05
C GLY A 62 7.66 -0.79 14.84
N HIS A 63 8.85 -0.56 14.27
CA HIS A 63 10.10 -0.89 14.92
C HIS A 63 10.18 -0.29 16.33
N ALA A 64 10.55 -1.12 17.30
CA ALA A 64 10.66 -0.74 18.72
C ALA A 64 9.38 -0.12 19.29
N GLY A 65 8.20 -0.54 18.79
CA GLY A 65 6.93 -0.02 19.27
C GLY A 65 6.56 1.36 18.73
N ALA A 66 7.29 1.87 17.75
CA ALA A 66 7.15 3.25 17.26
C ALA A 66 6.13 3.43 16.15
N PHE A 67 5.16 2.52 16.01
CA PHE A 67 4.19 2.55 14.91
C PHE A 67 3.47 3.90 14.82
N GLY A 68 2.94 4.38 15.95
CA GLY A 68 2.28 5.69 15.98
C GLY A 68 3.23 6.85 15.72
N ASP A 69 4.45 6.76 16.24
CA ASP A 69 5.45 7.80 16.03
C ASP A 69 5.86 7.91 14.56
N GLN A 70 5.91 6.77 13.85
CA GLN A 70 6.27 6.75 12.44
C GLN A 70 5.21 7.45 11.58
N LEU A 71 3.95 7.46 12.03
CA LEU A 71 2.86 8.13 11.34
C LEU A 71 2.67 9.59 11.77
N ARG A 72 3.45 10.04 12.75
CA ARG A 72 3.33 11.40 13.25
C ARG A 72 3.62 12.40 12.13
N GLY A 73 2.79 13.41 12.04
CA GLY A 73 2.96 14.47 11.05
C GLY A 73 2.40 14.14 9.67
N ILE A 74 1.82 12.95 9.47
CA ILE A 74 1.19 12.60 8.21
C ILE A 74 0.01 13.54 7.94
N GLY A 75 -0.11 14.01 6.70
CA GLY A 75 -1.14 14.97 6.35
C GLY A 75 -1.40 15.07 4.85
N PRO A 76 -2.12 16.13 4.43
CA PRO A 76 -2.59 16.25 3.04
C PRO A 76 -1.50 16.33 1.97
N ARG A 77 -0.30 16.71 2.36
CA ARG A 77 0.83 16.84 1.42
C ARG A 77 1.62 15.55 1.26
N ASP A 78 1.25 14.54 2.02
CA ASP A 78 1.92 13.24 2.01
C ASP A 78 1.09 12.23 1.23
N VAL A 79 1.60 11.00 1.11
CA VAL A 79 0.85 9.86 0.60
C VAL A 79 1.16 8.65 1.46
N LEU A 80 0.16 7.81 1.70
CA LEU A 80 0.34 6.53 2.35
C LEU A 80 0.05 5.42 1.35
N ILE A 81 1.04 4.54 1.15
CA ILE A 81 0.87 3.33 0.35
C ILE A 81 0.61 2.19 1.34
N ALA A 82 -0.58 1.60 1.27
CA ALA A 82 -0.97 0.51 2.14
C ALA A 82 -1.09 -0.78 1.33
N VAL A 83 -0.39 -1.82 1.77
CA VAL A 83 -0.37 -3.12 1.11
C VAL A 83 -1.05 -4.14 2.02
N GLY A 84 -2.03 -4.84 1.52
CA GLY A 84 -2.72 -5.84 2.32
C GLY A 84 -3.62 -6.74 1.50
N ALA A 85 -3.80 -7.96 1.99
CA ALA A 85 -4.73 -8.94 1.45
C ALA A 85 -5.37 -9.66 2.62
N ARG A 86 -6.48 -10.35 2.36
CA ARG A 86 -7.17 -11.09 3.43
C ARG A 86 -6.27 -12.16 4.04
N PRO A 87 -6.29 -12.36 5.36
CA PRO A 87 -7.01 -11.54 6.36
C PRO A 87 -6.29 -10.23 6.60
N TYR A 88 -7.04 -9.13 6.62
CA TYR A 88 -6.45 -7.80 6.78
C TYR A 88 -5.95 -7.60 8.20
N ILE A 89 -4.71 -7.14 8.31
CA ILE A 89 -4.05 -6.92 9.60
C ILE A 89 -4.55 -5.61 10.21
N ARG A 90 -4.90 -5.66 11.49
CA ARG A 90 -5.48 -4.52 12.21
C ARG A 90 -4.58 -3.28 12.15
N ASP A 91 -3.29 -3.45 12.31
CA ASP A 91 -2.35 -2.32 12.29
C ASP A 91 -2.40 -1.57 10.96
N THR A 92 -2.47 -2.30 9.85
CA THR A 92 -2.54 -1.69 8.51
C THR A 92 -3.85 -0.93 8.36
N VAL A 93 -4.97 -1.53 8.79
CA VAL A 93 -6.28 -0.88 8.71
C VAL A 93 -6.30 0.38 9.56
N ARG A 94 -5.72 0.34 10.76
CA ARG A 94 -5.64 1.50 11.65
C ARG A 94 -4.77 2.61 11.08
N ALA A 95 -3.65 2.25 10.44
CA ALA A 95 -2.79 3.24 9.80
C ALA A 95 -3.53 3.98 8.68
N VAL A 96 -4.29 3.24 7.88
CA VAL A 96 -5.10 3.83 6.80
C VAL A 96 -6.18 4.74 7.37
N ALA A 97 -6.88 4.30 8.43
CA ALA A 97 -7.91 5.11 9.07
C ALA A 97 -7.32 6.41 9.62
N PHE A 98 -6.17 6.33 10.26
CA PHE A 98 -5.49 7.51 10.79
C PHE A 98 -5.07 8.48 9.66
N ALA A 99 -4.51 7.95 8.59
CA ALA A 99 -4.10 8.76 7.44
C ALA A 99 -5.30 9.51 6.84
N ARG A 100 -6.43 8.83 6.68
CA ARG A 100 -7.66 9.46 6.19
C ARG A 100 -8.15 10.56 7.11
N LYS A 101 -8.09 10.33 8.40
CA LYS A 101 -8.46 11.33 9.39
C LYS A 101 -7.59 12.58 9.29
N GLN A 102 -6.34 12.42 8.91
CA GLN A 102 -5.40 13.51 8.69
C GLN A 102 -5.44 14.05 7.26
N HIS A 103 -6.40 13.62 6.46
CA HIS A 103 -6.60 14.03 5.06
C HIS A 103 -5.43 13.66 4.14
N CYS A 104 -4.68 12.63 4.50
CA CYS A 104 -3.60 12.12 3.67
C CYS A 104 -4.16 11.19 2.60
N PRO A 105 -3.83 11.41 1.32
CA PRO A 105 -4.21 10.47 0.26
C PRO A 105 -3.65 9.08 0.51
N VAL A 106 -4.46 8.05 0.25
CA VAL A 106 -4.09 6.65 0.44
C VAL A 106 -4.10 5.93 -0.91
N ILE A 107 -3.00 5.25 -1.21
CA ILE A 107 -2.92 4.32 -2.33
C ILE A 107 -3.01 2.92 -1.73
N ALA A 108 -4.00 2.15 -2.14
CA ALA A 108 -4.20 0.81 -1.62
C ALA A 108 -3.76 -0.23 -2.65
N VAL A 109 -2.89 -1.15 -2.22
CA VAL A 109 -2.50 -2.33 -3.00
C VAL A 109 -3.12 -3.53 -2.28
N CYS A 110 -4.13 -4.14 -2.87
CA CYS A 110 -4.98 -5.10 -2.17
C CYS A 110 -5.60 -6.12 -3.12
N ASP A 111 -6.41 -7.02 -2.56
CA ASP A 111 -7.03 -8.11 -3.31
C ASP A 111 -8.49 -7.83 -3.70
N SER A 112 -9.04 -6.68 -3.31
CA SER A 112 -10.45 -6.36 -3.59
C SER A 112 -10.69 -4.86 -3.53
N ASP A 113 -11.53 -4.35 -4.42
CA ASP A 113 -11.96 -2.95 -4.42
C ASP A 113 -12.69 -2.56 -3.14
N VAL A 114 -13.26 -3.54 -2.43
CA VAL A 114 -14.01 -3.29 -1.19
C VAL A 114 -13.21 -3.61 0.06
N ALA A 115 -11.91 -3.86 -0.08
CA ALA A 115 -11.03 -4.06 1.07
C ALA A 115 -11.07 -2.85 2.00
N PRO A 116 -10.94 -3.06 3.33
CA PRO A 116 -10.97 -1.92 4.28
C PRO A 116 -9.95 -0.84 3.96
N ILE A 117 -8.78 -1.21 3.42
CA ILE A 117 -7.75 -0.24 3.06
C ILE A 117 -8.02 0.45 1.71
N ALA A 118 -8.93 -0.08 0.91
CA ALA A 118 -9.25 0.44 -0.43
C ALA A 118 -10.39 1.45 -0.42
N VAL A 119 -11.25 1.42 0.58
CA VAL A 119 -12.40 2.34 0.67
C VAL A 119 -11.87 3.77 0.75
N ASP A 120 -12.36 4.64 -0.14
CA ASP A 120 -11.95 6.05 -0.23
C ASP A 120 -10.47 6.26 -0.60
N ALA A 121 -9.77 5.24 -1.09
CA ALA A 121 -8.41 5.40 -1.59
C ALA A 121 -8.41 6.23 -2.87
N VAL A 122 -7.36 7.06 -3.05
CA VAL A 122 -7.22 7.87 -4.27
C VAL A 122 -6.77 7.02 -5.45
N ALA A 123 -6.14 5.87 -5.18
CA ALA A 123 -5.82 4.87 -6.19
C ALA A 123 -5.89 3.49 -5.56
N LYS A 124 -6.44 2.53 -6.31
CA LYS A 124 -6.61 1.15 -5.87
C LYS A 124 -5.92 0.24 -6.88
N LEU A 125 -4.88 -0.43 -6.44
CA LEU A 125 -4.17 -1.42 -7.25
C LEU A 125 -4.63 -2.78 -6.77
N VAL A 126 -5.63 -3.34 -7.45
CA VAL A 126 -6.26 -4.59 -7.06
C VAL A 126 -5.61 -5.73 -7.83
N VAL A 127 -4.99 -6.64 -7.09
CA VAL A 127 -4.34 -7.82 -7.65
C VAL A 127 -5.08 -9.05 -7.15
N SER A 128 -5.63 -9.83 -8.09
CA SER A 128 -6.36 -11.04 -7.75
C SER A 128 -5.38 -12.12 -7.27
N ASP A 129 -5.69 -12.71 -6.11
CA ASP A 129 -4.99 -13.88 -5.62
C ASP A 129 -5.92 -15.08 -5.75
N SER A 130 -5.72 -15.85 -6.82
CA SER A 130 -6.51 -17.03 -7.11
C SER A 130 -5.77 -18.33 -6.77
N SER A 131 -4.72 -18.25 -5.95
CA SER A 131 -3.95 -19.42 -5.55
C SER A 131 -4.82 -20.36 -4.71
N PRO A 132 -4.84 -21.67 -5.01
CA PRO A 132 -5.58 -22.64 -4.22
C PRO A 132 -4.87 -23.05 -2.94
N SER A 133 -3.67 -22.56 -2.69
CA SER A 133 -2.87 -22.91 -1.54
C SER A 133 -3.37 -22.21 -0.27
N PHE A 134 -3.07 -22.82 0.90
CA PHE A 134 -3.25 -22.15 2.18
C PHE A 134 -2.35 -20.93 2.32
N PHE A 135 -1.25 -20.93 1.61
CA PHE A 135 -0.31 -19.80 1.63
C PHE A 135 -0.69 -18.84 0.53
N GLN A 136 -0.62 -17.54 0.83
CA GLN A 136 -0.93 -16.52 -0.14
C GLN A 136 0.20 -16.41 -1.16
N SER A 137 -0.17 -16.00 -2.38
CA SER A 137 0.78 -15.68 -3.43
C SER A 137 1.59 -14.45 -3.04
N PHE A 138 2.86 -14.43 -3.44
CA PHE A 138 3.75 -13.29 -3.20
C PHE A 138 3.95 -12.41 -4.44
N THR A 139 3.07 -12.55 -5.42
CA THR A 139 3.14 -11.71 -6.63
C THR A 139 2.75 -10.27 -6.40
#